data_f8a4a558263bd18408097b3a326d56cd
#
_entry.id   f8a4a558263bd18408097b3a326d56cd
#
_cell.length_a   1.000
_cell.length_b   1.000
_cell.length_c   1.000
_cell.angle_alpha   90.00
_cell.angle_beta   90.00
_cell.angle_gamma   90.00
#
_symmetry.space_group_name_H-M   'P 1'
#
loop_
_entity.id
_entity.type
_entity.pdbx_description
1 polymer ?
#
loop_
_entity_poly.entity_id
_entity_poly.type
_entity_poly.pdbx_seq_one_letter_code
_entity_poly.pdbx_strand_id
1 'polypeptide(L)'
;MKANNSFFLTLASAVFLTASAVAQTIDSTPGPGGVGNARYATDAYPGFDVEDENVKPERREPRWFSWFTGPNRENAADQFAYCQELVADGNYSKAAKQLDALVRNWPTAPEAWKAQQQLAEIQTEPLKDYEDAFKSYRYLLDFYSLQCDYQDIADRMYRLAGILKIEGKEIMFVRFENTVDVRRAYEQCVLRAPGAAWVPEAMLTVAALRVDEGKHEEAVKVFENLRNLHPDTDFARTAVAREAEVRMTILREHEYNRSRCQDTINYMKLALRTCRPSDTAAIQAFLDESQSLIAEEAYRAAKFYDSRTRTKRSAINAYERFLEDYPQSAHAEEIRSRLEQLKGAGDEGK
;
A
#
# COMPACT_ATOMS: atom_id res chain seq x y z
N MET A 1 37.50 26.88 -36.77
CA MET A 1 36.65 27.36 -35.67
C MET A 1 35.94 26.13 -35.12
N LYS A 2 36.42 25.66 -33.96
CA LYS A 2 35.85 24.52 -33.19
C LYS A 2 34.92 25.13 -32.17
N ALA A 3 33.66 24.71 -32.14
CA ALA A 3 32.70 25.04 -31.08
C ALA A 3 32.24 23.76 -30.40
N ASN A 4 32.38 23.76 -29.09
CA ASN A 4 32.18 22.71 -28.10
C ASN A 4 30.77 22.11 -28.08
N ASN A 5 30.69 20.79 -28.25
CA ASN A 5 29.59 19.97 -27.75
C ASN A 5 29.99 19.38 -26.40
N SER A 6 29.63 20.02 -25.35
CA SER A 6 29.94 19.55 -23.99
C SER A 6 28.87 20.00 -22.98
N PHE A 7 27.57 19.70 -23.23
CA PHE A 7 26.51 20.07 -22.30
C PHE A 7 25.34 19.06 -22.17
N PHE A 8 25.49 17.84 -22.71
CA PHE A 8 24.39 16.85 -22.65
C PHE A 8 24.72 15.54 -21.90
N LEU A 9 25.77 15.49 -21.09
CA LEU A 9 26.22 14.25 -20.44
C LEU A 9 26.14 14.26 -18.90
N THR A 10 25.52 15.26 -18.28
CA THR A 10 25.48 15.38 -16.80
C THR A 10 24.12 15.20 -16.16
N LEU A 11 23.04 14.95 -16.93
CA LEU A 11 21.70 14.72 -16.34
C LEU A 11 21.26 13.24 -16.31
N ALA A 12 21.99 12.34 -16.96
CA ALA A 12 21.67 10.91 -16.93
C ALA A 12 22.26 10.14 -15.72
N SER A 13 23.21 10.76 -14.99
CA SER A 13 23.91 10.08 -13.88
C SER A 13 23.24 10.27 -12.52
N ALA A 14 22.29 11.19 -12.37
CA ALA A 14 21.66 11.48 -11.06
C ALA A 14 20.42 10.61 -10.78
N VAL A 15 19.80 10.02 -11.79
CA VAL A 15 18.59 9.20 -11.60
C VAL A 15 18.93 7.74 -11.27
N PHE A 16 20.12 7.26 -11.66
CA PHE A 16 20.57 5.90 -11.35
C PHE A 16 21.12 5.72 -9.93
N LEU A 17 21.44 6.80 -9.21
CA LEU A 17 22.02 6.72 -7.86
C LEU A 17 20.95 6.58 -6.75
N THR A 18 19.69 6.88 -7.03
CA THR A 18 18.62 6.75 -6.01
C THR A 18 18.02 5.35 -5.95
N ALA A 19 17.99 4.62 -7.05
CA ALA A 19 17.52 3.23 -7.06
C ALA A 19 18.54 2.25 -6.43
N SER A 20 19.85 2.55 -6.54
CA SER A 20 20.91 1.73 -5.91
C SER A 20 21.07 2.00 -4.42
N ALA A 21 20.65 3.15 -3.89
CA ALA A 21 20.78 3.47 -2.46
C ALA A 21 19.72 2.77 -1.59
N VAL A 22 18.56 2.44 -2.14
CA VAL A 22 17.52 1.67 -1.43
C VAL A 22 17.88 0.18 -1.37
N ALA A 23 18.64 -0.33 -2.34
CA ALA A 23 19.09 -1.71 -2.34
C ALA A 23 20.33 -1.99 -1.46
N GLN A 24 21.01 -0.95 -0.99
CA GLN A 24 22.27 -1.09 -0.23
C GLN A 24 22.12 -0.97 1.30
N THR A 25 20.91 -0.76 1.82
CA THR A 25 20.68 -0.77 3.28
C THR A 25 20.11 -2.08 3.82
N ILE A 26 20.10 -3.15 3.00
CA ILE A 26 19.93 -4.49 3.52
C ILE A 26 21.32 -4.91 4.02
N ASP A 27 21.58 -4.66 5.31
CA ASP A 27 22.76 -5.16 5.99
C ASP A 27 22.63 -6.69 6.11
N SER A 28 23.15 -7.36 5.08
CA SER A 28 23.14 -8.83 4.95
C SER A 28 24.37 -9.44 5.62
N THR A 29 24.61 -9.13 6.89
CA THR A 29 25.50 -9.95 7.71
C THR A 29 24.67 -10.96 8.48
N PRO A 30 24.57 -12.22 8.00
CA PRO A 30 23.97 -13.28 8.79
C PRO A 30 24.91 -13.65 9.92
N GLY A 31 24.54 -13.29 11.14
CA GLY A 31 25.12 -13.93 12.32
C GLY A 31 24.76 -15.42 12.31
N PRO A 32 25.59 -16.28 12.91
CA PRO A 32 25.29 -17.71 13.02
C PRO A 32 24.05 -17.88 13.94
N GLY A 33 22.93 -18.21 13.34
CA GLY A 33 21.69 -18.45 14.06
C GLY A 33 20.63 -17.36 13.92
N GLY A 34 20.00 -17.33 12.77
CA GLY A 34 18.80 -16.57 12.52
C GLY A 34 19.07 -15.17 11.97
N VAL A 35 18.38 -14.85 10.90
CA VAL A 35 18.25 -13.49 10.41
C VAL A 35 17.51 -12.71 11.48
N GLY A 36 18.26 -12.21 12.45
CA GLY A 36 17.75 -11.27 13.41
C GLY A 36 17.34 -10.01 12.65
N ASN A 37 16.05 -9.68 12.71
CA ASN A 37 15.52 -8.36 12.40
C ASN A 37 16.05 -7.77 11.07
N ALA A 38 15.69 -8.35 9.93
CA ALA A 38 15.51 -7.52 8.77
C ALA A 38 14.42 -6.50 9.17
N ARG A 39 14.84 -5.35 9.71
CA ARG A 39 13.99 -4.17 9.80
C ARG A 39 13.70 -3.84 8.35
N TYR A 40 12.59 -4.39 7.88
CA TYR A 40 12.08 -4.00 6.58
C TYR A 40 12.00 -2.49 6.62
N ALA A 41 12.56 -1.82 5.62
CA ALA A 41 12.56 -0.37 5.58
C ALA A 41 11.09 0.08 5.46
N THR A 42 10.40 0.17 6.59
CA THR A 42 9.01 0.64 6.70
C THR A 42 8.84 1.98 6.04
N ASP A 43 9.91 2.80 6.09
CA ASP A 43 9.97 4.10 5.45
C ASP A 43 9.90 4.02 3.90
N ALA A 44 10.26 2.87 3.31
CA ALA A 44 10.18 2.67 1.86
C ALA A 44 8.76 2.40 1.35
N TYR A 45 7.83 2.01 2.23
CA TYR A 45 6.44 1.69 1.87
C TYR A 45 5.45 2.45 2.76
N PRO A 46 5.28 3.77 2.56
CA PRO A 46 4.30 4.56 3.28
C PRO A 46 2.88 3.99 3.12
N GLY A 47 2.16 3.88 4.21
CA GLY A 47 0.80 3.32 4.21
C GLY A 47 0.72 1.81 4.43
N PHE A 48 1.86 1.12 4.63
CA PHE A 48 1.87 -0.27 5.07
C PHE A 48 1.90 -0.35 6.60
N ASP A 49 1.12 -1.29 7.18
CA ASP A 49 1.19 -1.61 8.62
C ASP A 49 2.25 -2.69 8.82
N VAL A 50 3.41 -2.28 9.31
CA VAL A 50 4.44 -3.23 9.69
C VAL A 50 4.35 -3.43 11.20
N GLU A 51 3.68 -4.47 11.62
CA GLU A 51 3.81 -4.95 12.98
C GLU A 51 5.17 -5.66 13.12
N ASP A 52 6.03 -5.14 13.99
CA ASP A 52 7.21 -5.82 14.50
C ASP A 52 6.76 -7.04 15.33
N GLU A 53 6.30 -8.09 14.65
CA GLU A 53 6.25 -9.39 15.28
C GLU A 53 7.70 -9.86 15.47
N ASN A 54 8.28 -9.57 16.64
CA ASN A 54 9.53 -10.14 17.11
C ASN A 54 9.36 -11.67 17.32
N VAL A 55 9.15 -12.39 16.22
CA VAL A 55 9.07 -13.85 16.22
C VAL A 55 10.49 -14.37 16.27
N LYS A 56 10.99 -14.63 17.48
CA LYS A 56 12.24 -15.36 17.66
C LYS A 56 12.01 -16.84 17.30
N PRO A 57 12.95 -17.50 16.58
CA PRO A 57 12.83 -18.93 16.23
C PRO A 57 12.61 -19.83 17.45
N GLU A 58 13.20 -19.41 18.59
CA GLU A 58 13.17 -20.13 19.87
C GLU A 58 11.87 -19.91 20.67
N ARG A 59 10.99 -19.00 20.25
CA ARG A 59 9.75 -18.68 20.95
C ARG A 59 8.53 -18.81 20.05
N ARG A 60 8.29 -19.98 19.49
CA ARG A 60 6.91 -20.42 19.34
C ARG A 60 6.45 -20.77 20.75
N GLU A 61 5.61 -19.91 21.34
CA GLU A 61 5.01 -20.16 22.64
C GLU A 61 4.49 -21.61 22.69
N PRO A 62 4.87 -22.43 23.71
CA PRO A 62 4.32 -23.76 23.80
C PRO A 62 2.82 -23.57 23.91
N ARG A 63 2.05 -24.01 22.91
CA ARG A 63 0.60 -24.19 23.10
C ARG A 63 0.42 -24.95 24.41
N TRP A 64 -0.53 -24.58 25.22
CA TRP A 64 -0.83 -25.16 26.54
C TRP A 64 -0.89 -26.70 26.55
N PHE A 65 -1.00 -27.33 25.38
CA PHE A 65 -0.99 -28.79 25.15
C PHE A 65 0.28 -29.30 24.45
N SER A 66 1.40 -28.58 24.50
CA SER A 66 2.65 -29.00 23.80
C SER A 66 3.17 -30.38 24.22
N TRP A 67 2.85 -30.85 25.42
CA TRP A 67 3.20 -32.17 25.88
C TRP A 67 2.45 -33.32 25.17
N PHE A 68 1.30 -33.05 24.52
CA PHE A 68 0.60 -34.01 23.66
C PHE A 68 1.05 -33.93 22.20
N THR A 69 1.82 -32.92 21.81
CA THR A 69 2.25 -32.64 20.44
C THR A 69 3.75 -32.61 20.29
N GLY A 70 4.47 -33.26 21.20
CA GLY A 70 5.93 -33.44 21.14
C GLY A 70 6.36 -34.35 19.98
N PRO A 71 7.64 -34.32 19.64
CA PRO A 71 8.18 -35.22 18.63
C PRO A 71 8.11 -36.69 19.10
N ASN A 72 7.92 -37.60 18.17
CA ASN A 72 7.84 -39.05 18.48
C ASN A 72 9.21 -39.74 18.46
N ARG A 73 10.28 -39.04 18.10
CA ARG A 73 11.65 -39.55 18.02
C ARG A 73 12.57 -38.64 18.84
N GLU A 74 13.75 -39.17 19.18
CA GLU A 74 14.69 -38.52 20.08
C GLU A 74 15.62 -37.51 19.39
N ASN A 75 15.73 -37.55 18.06
CA ASN A 75 16.56 -36.64 17.30
C ASN A 75 15.86 -36.17 16.02
N ALA A 76 16.36 -35.09 15.40
CA ALA A 76 15.75 -34.45 14.24
C ALA A 76 15.76 -35.36 13.00
N ALA A 77 16.82 -36.13 12.76
CA ALA A 77 16.92 -36.99 11.58
C ALA A 77 15.89 -38.10 11.60
N ASP A 78 15.79 -38.83 12.73
CA ASP A 78 14.80 -39.90 12.91
C ASP A 78 13.37 -39.36 12.91
N GLN A 79 13.18 -38.15 13.49
CA GLN A 79 11.89 -37.50 13.49
C GLN A 79 11.49 -37.11 12.06
N PHE A 80 12.41 -36.61 11.24
CA PHE A 80 12.15 -36.28 9.85
C PHE A 80 11.82 -37.54 9.03
N ALA A 81 12.58 -38.62 9.20
CA ALA A 81 12.29 -39.90 8.55
C ALA A 81 10.88 -40.42 8.91
N TYR A 82 10.50 -40.37 10.18
CA TYR A 82 9.14 -40.69 10.61
C TYR A 82 8.08 -39.83 9.97
N CYS A 83 8.34 -38.50 9.78
CA CYS A 83 7.41 -37.63 9.07
C CYS A 83 7.26 -38.04 7.60
N GLN A 84 8.37 -38.48 6.94
CA GLN A 84 8.30 -38.98 5.57
C GLN A 84 7.45 -40.25 5.44
N GLU A 85 7.54 -41.16 6.39
CA GLU A 85 6.67 -42.36 6.47
C GLU A 85 5.19 -41.95 6.55
N LEU A 86 4.85 -40.97 7.42
CA LEU A 86 3.49 -40.49 7.57
C LEU A 86 2.95 -39.84 6.29
N VAL A 87 3.80 -39.12 5.55
CA VAL A 87 3.45 -38.53 4.25
C VAL A 87 3.21 -39.62 3.20
N ALA A 88 4.06 -40.61 3.15
CA ALA A 88 3.92 -41.77 2.25
C ALA A 88 2.63 -42.56 2.51
N ASP A 89 2.23 -42.67 3.78
CA ASP A 89 0.96 -43.31 4.20
C ASP A 89 -0.27 -42.42 3.98
N GLY A 90 -0.10 -41.19 3.48
CA GLY A 90 -1.19 -40.23 3.28
C GLY A 90 -1.74 -39.62 4.57
N ASN A 91 -1.06 -39.81 5.71
CA ASN A 91 -1.49 -39.30 7.01
C ASN A 91 -1.03 -37.82 7.22
N TYR A 92 -1.46 -36.96 6.33
CA TYR A 92 -0.99 -35.56 6.24
C TYR A 92 -1.23 -34.75 7.50
N SER A 93 -2.39 -34.91 8.17
CA SER A 93 -2.68 -34.17 9.41
C SER A 93 -1.71 -34.53 10.55
N LYS A 94 -1.31 -35.81 10.64
CA LYS A 94 -0.33 -36.25 11.64
C LYS A 94 1.08 -35.83 11.22
N ALA A 95 1.41 -35.95 9.93
CA ALA A 95 2.67 -35.48 9.38
C ALA A 95 2.91 -33.99 9.66
N ALA A 96 1.93 -33.13 9.39
CA ALA A 96 2.02 -31.70 9.67
C ALA A 96 2.31 -31.39 11.15
N LYS A 97 1.63 -32.08 12.08
CA LYS A 97 1.89 -31.91 13.52
C LYS A 97 3.29 -32.33 13.91
N GLN A 98 3.81 -33.43 13.32
CA GLN A 98 5.12 -33.97 13.64
C GLN A 98 6.26 -33.17 12.97
N LEU A 99 6.04 -32.59 11.78
CA LEU A 99 6.95 -31.64 11.15
C LEU A 99 7.04 -30.35 11.97
N ASP A 100 5.92 -29.79 12.41
CA ASP A 100 5.90 -28.63 13.30
C ASP A 100 6.60 -28.91 14.64
N ALA A 101 6.41 -30.10 15.23
CA ALA A 101 7.12 -30.55 16.43
C ALA A 101 8.64 -30.63 16.19
N LEU A 102 9.09 -31.12 15.02
CA LEU A 102 10.50 -31.14 14.64
C LEU A 102 11.10 -29.73 14.63
N VAL A 103 10.48 -28.82 13.89
CA VAL A 103 11.00 -27.44 13.77
C VAL A 103 11.06 -26.72 15.12
N ARG A 104 10.06 -26.93 15.99
CA ARG A 104 10.05 -26.34 17.33
C ARG A 104 11.11 -26.90 18.27
N ASN A 105 11.41 -28.19 18.19
CA ASN A 105 12.35 -28.81 19.10
C ASN A 105 13.80 -28.73 18.62
N TRP A 106 14.03 -28.75 17.30
CA TRP A 106 15.37 -28.73 16.70
C TRP A 106 15.47 -27.68 15.58
N PRO A 107 15.24 -26.38 15.85
CA PRO A 107 15.16 -25.35 14.81
C PRO A 107 16.47 -25.15 14.02
N THR A 108 17.60 -25.55 14.62
CA THR A 108 18.94 -25.42 14.00
C THR A 108 19.41 -26.70 13.32
N ALA A 109 18.64 -27.79 13.37
CA ALA A 109 18.99 -29.04 12.73
C ALA A 109 18.97 -28.91 11.19
N PRO A 110 19.83 -29.67 10.48
CA PRO A 110 19.87 -29.68 9.01
C PRO A 110 18.54 -30.06 8.36
N GLU A 111 17.70 -30.79 9.04
CA GLU A 111 16.36 -31.20 8.60
C GLU A 111 15.30 -30.17 8.82
N ALA A 112 15.51 -29.16 9.70
CA ALA A 112 14.50 -28.26 10.16
C ALA A 112 13.89 -27.40 9.01
N TRP A 113 14.72 -26.85 8.13
CA TRP A 113 14.23 -26.09 7.00
C TRP A 113 13.43 -26.95 6.00
N LYS A 114 13.86 -28.21 5.78
CA LYS A 114 13.12 -29.16 4.92
C LYS A 114 11.78 -29.52 5.54
N ALA A 115 11.77 -29.75 6.86
CA ALA A 115 10.55 -30.00 7.61
C ALA A 115 9.58 -28.80 7.55
N GLN A 116 10.09 -27.57 7.68
CA GLN A 116 9.29 -26.37 7.57
C GLN A 116 8.71 -26.17 6.16
N GLN A 117 9.50 -26.43 5.12
CA GLN A 117 9.03 -26.35 3.74
C GLN A 117 7.95 -27.41 3.47
N GLN A 118 8.17 -28.64 3.85
CA GLN A 118 7.21 -29.72 3.67
C GLN A 118 5.93 -29.49 4.49
N LEU A 119 6.05 -28.92 5.69
CA LEU A 119 4.89 -28.50 6.48
C LEU A 119 4.03 -27.49 5.70
N ALA A 120 4.65 -26.45 5.14
CA ALA A 120 3.95 -25.45 4.35
C ALA A 120 3.30 -26.05 3.09
N GLU A 121 3.98 -26.99 2.42
CA GLU A 121 3.45 -27.69 1.24
C GLU A 121 2.24 -28.55 1.60
N ILE A 122 2.28 -29.33 2.68
CA ILE A 122 1.16 -30.15 3.15
C ILE A 122 -0.03 -29.29 3.59
N GLN A 123 0.23 -28.17 4.24
CA GLN A 123 -0.81 -27.21 4.63
C GLN A 123 -1.46 -26.57 3.40
N THR A 124 -0.68 -26.28 2.34
CA THR A 124 -1.21 -25.78 1.07
C THR A 124 -2.05 -26.84 0.36
N GLU A 125 -1.48 -28.01 0.15
CA GLU A 125 -2.10 -29.19 -0.44
C GLU A 125 -1.49 -30.45 0.21
N PRO A 126 -2.23 -31.37 0.78
CA PRO A 126 -3.68 -31.58 0.60
C PRO A 126 -4.59 -31.02 1.69
N LEU A 127 -4.05 -30.36 2.75
CA LEU A 127 -4.88 -29.92 3.89
C LEU A 127 -5.73 -28.67 3.58
N LYS A 128 -5.30 -27.84 2.62
CA LYS A 128 -5.95 -26.56 2.26
C LYS A 128 -6.08 -25.60 3.45
N ASP A 129 -5.13 -25.67 4.37
CA ASP A 129 -5.02 -24.75 5.50
C ASP A 129 -4.14 -23.57 5.10
N TYR A 130 -4.70 -22.69 4.25
CA TYR A 130 -3.94 -21.65 3.57
C TYR A 130 -3.37 -20.57 4.51
N GLU A 131 -4.05 -20.31 5.63
CA GLU A 131 -3.52 -19.39 6.65
C GLU A 131 -2.26 -19.93 7.30
N ASP A 132 -2.28 -21.18 7.77
CA ASP A 132 -1.13 -21.79 8.41
C ASP A 132 -0.03 -22.07 7.39
N ALA A 133 -0.37 -22.36 6.13
CA ALA A 133 0.58 -22.46 5.03
C ALA A 133 1.31 -21.13 4.80
N PHE A 134 0.58 -20.00 4.77
CA PHE A 134 1.17 -18.67 4.62
C PHE A 134 2.14 -18.36 5.77
N LYS A 135 1.73 -18.63 7.01
CA LYS A 135 2.59 -18.47 8.21
C LYS A 135 3.84 -19.35 8.15
N SER A 136 3.69 -20.57 7.64
CA SER A 136 4.80 -21.55 7.51
C SER A 136 5.80 -21.13 6.43
N TYR A 137 5.36 -20.62 5.27
CA TYR A 137 6.24 -20.05 4.25
C TYR A 137 6.92 -18.76 4.73
N ARG A 138 6.18 -17.88 5.43
CA ARG A 138 6.76 -16.67 6.05
C ARG A 138 7.89 -17.06 7.00
N TYR A 139 7.65 -18.03 7.88
CA TYR A 139 8.66 -18.53 8.81
C TYR A 139 9.90 -19.06 8.07
N LEU A 140 9.72 -19.75 6.95
CA LEU A 140 10.81 -20.25 6.13
C LEU A 140 11.69 -19.11 5.59
N LEU A 141 11.09 -18.04 5.07
CA LEU A 141 11.83 -16.86 4.61
C LEU A 141 12.52 -16.11 5.74
N ASP A 142 11.87 -16.02 6.91
CA ASP A 142 12.39 -15.24 8.03
C ASP A 142 13.57 -15.97 8.73
N PHE A 143 13.59 -17.30 8.74
CA PHE A 143 14.59 -18.06 9.50
C PHE A 143 15.48 -19.00 8.68
N TYR A 144 15.06 -19.37 7.48
CA TYR A 144 15.77 -20.34 6.62
C TYR A 144 16.02 -19.80 5.21
N SER A 145 16.08 -18.49 5.05
CA SER A 145 16.22 -17.82 3.76
C SER A 145 17.43 -18.25 2.93
N LEU A 146 18.52 -18.66 3.61
CA LEU A 146 19.76 -19.12 2.96
C LEU A 146 19.70 -20.58 2.48
N GLN A 147 18.76 -21.36 2.99
CA GLN A 147 18.65 -22.81 2.71
C GLN A 147 17.55 -23.12 1.68
N CYS A 148 16.59 -22.22 1.47
CA CYS A 148 15.49 -22.41 0.55
C CYS A 148 15.63 -21.54 -0.72
N ASP A 149 14.87 -21.87 -1.75
CA ASP A 149 14.70 -20.99 -2.89
C ASP A 149 13.79 -19.82 -2.49
N TYR A 150 14.43 -18.68 -2.16
CA TYR A 150 13.76 -17.50 -1.65
C TYR A 150 12.66 -17.01 -2.59
N GLN A 151 12.94 -16.97 -3.90
CA GLN A 151 12.00 -16.44 -4.88
C GLN A 151 10.78 -17.37 -5.04
N ASP A 152 11.00 -18.69 -5.12
CA ASP A 152 9.89 -19.65 -5.21
C ASP A 152 9.00 -19.58 -3.96
N ILE A 153 9.57 -19.45 -2.78
CA ILE A 153 8.80 -19.31 -1.54
C ILE A 153 8.00 -18.01 -1.51
N ALA A 154 8.60 -16.89 -1.93
CA ALA A 154 7.90 -15.61 -2.01
C ALA A 154 6.73 -15.66 -3.02
N ASP A 155 6.93 -16.31 -4.16
CA ASP A 155 5.89 -16.51 -5.17
C ASP A 155 4.74 -17.39 -4.66
N ARG A 156 5.06 -18.42 -3.85
CA ARG A 156 4.04 -19.25 -3.17
C ARG A 156 3.25 -18.45 -2.14
N MET A 157 3.92 -17.60 -1.34
CA MET A 157 3.25 -16.70 -0.41
C MET A 157 2.30 -15.73 -1.12
N TYR A 158 2.74 -15.13 -2.23
CA TYR A 158 1.90 -14.24 -3.02
C TYR A 158 0.65 -14.94 -3.57
N ARG A 159 0.81 -16.17 -4.09
CA ARG A 159 -0.33 -17.00 -4.55
C ARG A 159 -1.30 -17.31 -3.42
N LEU A 160 -0.79 -17.64 -2.21
CA LEU A 160 -1.63 -17.88 -1.04
C LEU A 160 -2.38 -16.63 -0.59
N ALA A 161 -1.75 -15.45 -0.62
CA ALA A 161 -2.44 -14.19 -0.36
C ALA A 161 -3.62 -13.97 -1.34
N GLY A 162 -3.45 -14.38 -2.62
CA GLY A 162 -4.52 -14.38 -3.62
C GLY A 162 -5.68 -15.31 -3.28
N ILE A 163 -5.37 -16.53 -2.83
CA ILE A 163 -6.40 -17.49 -2.40
C ILE A 163 -7.15 -16.98 -1.17
N LEU A 164 -6.44 -16.50 -0.16
CA LEU A 164 -7.02 -15.92 1.06
C LEU A 164 -7.93 -14.72 0.76
N LYS A 165 -7.59 -13.91 -0.25
CA LYS A 165 -8.45 -12.80 -0.72
C LYS A 165 -9.78 -13.29 -1.29
N ILE A 166 -9.77 -14.41 -1.99
CA ILE A 166 -10.98 -14.99 -2.59
C ILE A 166 -11.84 -15.62 -1.48
N GLU A 167 -11.25 -16.45 -0.63
CA GLU A 167 -11.96 -17.11 0.47
C GLU A 167 -12.52 -16.11 1.49
N GLY A 168 -11.77 -15.07 1.83
CA GLY A 168 -12.23 -14.02 2.75
C GLY A 168 -13.48 -13.27 2.28
N LYS A 169 -13.77 -13.25 0.96
CA LYS A 169 -15.01 -12.70 0.42
C LYS A 169 -16.22 -13.63 0.59
N GLU A 170 -15.98 -14.94 0.61
CA GLU A 170 -17.07 -15.94 0.72
C GLU A 170 -17.50 -16.15 2.17
N ILE A 171 -16.63 -15.90 3.15
CA ILE A 171 -16.86 -16.12 4.60
C ILE A 171 -17.37 -14.86 5.31
N MET A 172 -18.00 -13.92 4.62
CA MET A 172 -18.44 -12.64 5.19
C MET A 172 -19.47 -12.75 6.35
N PHE A 173 -19.90 -13.94 6.74
CA PHE A 173 -20.84 -14.18 7.83
C PHE A 173 -20.24 -14.77 9.12
N VAL A 174 -18.98 -15.21 9.14
CA VAL A 174 -18.33 -15.75 10.35
C VAL A 174 -16.90 -15.22 10.45
N ARG A 175 -16.73 -14.21 11.28
CA ARG A 175 -15.40 -13.67 11.61
C ARG A 175 -14.75 -14.60 12.63
N PHE A 176 -13.85 -15.47 12.19
CA PHE A 176 -12.97 -16.17 13.11
C PHE A 176 -11.85 -15.24 13.58
N GLU A 177 -11.57 -15.20 14.87
CA GLU A 177 -10.56 -14.32 15.49
C GLU A 177 -9.10 -14.60 15.05
N ASN A 178 -8.86 -15.59 14.17
CA ASN A 178 -7.54 -16.02 13.71
C ASN A 178 -7.34 -15.94 12.20
N THR A 179 -8.18 -15.23 11.47
CA THR A 179 -7.98 -15.05 10.02
C THR A 179 -6.78 -14.16 9.75
N VAL A 180 -5.88 -14.58 8.87
CA VAL A 180 -4.79 -13.74 8.37
C VAL A 180 -5.44 -12.55 7.66
N ASP A 181 -5.11 -11.34 8.11
CA ASP A 181 -5.53 -10.14 7.42
C ASP A 181 -4.94 -10.16 5.99
N VAL A 182 -5.81 -10.29 5.02
CA VAL A 182 -5.42 -10.44 3.60
C VAL A 182 -4.54 -9.28 3.15
N ARG A 183 -4.86 -8.06 3.58
CA ARG A 183 -4.05 -6.89 3.27
C ARG A 183 -2.64 -7.02 3.85
N ARG A 184 -2.53 -7.42 5.12
CA ARG A 184 -1.23 -7.65 5.76
C ARG A 184 -0.45 -8.76 5.08
N ALA A 185 -1.12 -9.79 4.57
CA ALA A 185 -0.47 -10.85 3.80
C ALA A 185 0.20 -10.28 2.53
N TYR A 186 -0.50 -9.43 1.76
CA TYR A 186 0.10 -8.76 0.59
C TYR A 186 1.23 -7.81 0.97
N GLU A 187 1.06 -7.01 2.03
CA GLU A 187 2.11 -6.13 2.56
C GLU A 187 3.38 -6.92 2.92
N GLN A 188 3.21 -8.06 3.62
CA GLN A 188 4.32 -8.93 3.98
C GLN A 188 5.02 -9.55 2.76
N CYS A 189 4.27 -9.89 1.70
CA CYS A 189 4.87 -10.36 0.44
C CYS A 189 5.74 -9.26 -0.19
N VAL A 190 5.21 -8.05 -0.33
CA VAL A 190 5.93 -6.91 -0.93
C VAL A 190 7.21 -6.58 -0.14
N LEU A 191 7.12 -6.56 1.18
CA LEU A 191 8.25 -6.23 2.05
C LEU A 191 9.39 -7.27 1.94
N ARG A 192 9.05 -8.55 1.77
CA ARG A 192 10.05 -9.62 1.66
C ARG A 192 10.65 -9.74 0.26
N ALA A 193 9.87 -9.51 -0.79
CA ALA A 193 10.34 -9.65 -2.16
C ALA A 193 10.05 -8.38 -3.00
N PRO A 194 10.66 -7.23 -2.65
CA PRO A 194 10.36 -5.94 -3.30
C PRO A 194 10.74 -5.89 -4.78
N GLY A 195 11.60 -6.80 -5.25
CA GLY A 195 12.00 -6.93 -6.65
C GLY A 195 11.17 -7.93 -7.47
N ALA A 196 10.16 -8.57 -6.89
CA ALA A 196 9.35 -9.54 -7.61
C ALA A 196 8.43 -8.88 -8.66
N ALA A 197 8.20 -9.56 -9.78
CA ALA A 197 7.41 -9.03 -10.89
C ALA A 197 5.95 -8.73 -10.51
N TRP A 198 5.41 -9.41 -9.52
CA TRP A 198 4.04 -9.21 -9.03
C TRP A 198 3.89 -8.06 -8.02
N VAL A 199 4.99 -7.42 -7.57
CA VAL A 199 4.94 -6.34 -6.57
C VAL A 199 4.00 -5.19 -6.96
N PRO A 200 4.02 -4.67 -8.21
CA PRO A 200 3.09 -3.60 -8.59
C PRO A 200 1.61 -4.00 -8.47
N GLU A 201 1.28 -5.25 -8.80
CA GLU A 201 -0.08 -5.79 -8.64
C GLU A 201 -0.46 -5.93 -7.16
N ALA A 202 0.46 -6.44 -6.34
CA ALA A 202 0.27 -6.56 -4.90
C ALA A 202 0.03 -5.19 -4.25
N MET A 203 0.82 -4.17 -4.60
CA MET A 203 0.64 -2.81 -4.10
C MET A 203 -0.72 -2.22 -4.50
N LEU A 204 -1.14 -2.43 -5.76
CA LEU A 204 -2.47 -2.01 -6.21
C LEU A 204 -3.57 -2.69 -5.39
N THR A 205 -3.40 -3.97 -5.09
CA THR A 205 -4.32 -4.74 -4.25
C THR A 205 -4.36 -4.21 -2.81
N VAL A 206 -3.22 -3.91 -2.20
CA VAL A 206 -3.13 -3.29 -0.87
C VAL A 206 -3.87 -1.95 -0.84
N ALA A 207 -3.66 -1.09 -1.84
CA ALA A 207 -4.35 0.18 -1.93
C ALA A 207 -5.88 0.01 -2.04
N ALA A 208 -6.35 -0.95 -2.86
CA ALA A 208 -7.78 -1.25 -2.98
C ALA A 208 -8.39 -1.75 -1.66
N LEU A 209 -7.68 -2.64 -0.95
CA LEU A 209 -8.12 -3.13 0.37
C LEU A 209 -8.15 -2.01 1.42
N ARG A 210 -7.23 -1.03 1.36
CA ARG A 210 -7.28 0.18 2.21
C ARG A 210 -8.51 1.02 1.92
N VAL A 211 -8.90 1.15 0.64
CA VAL A 211 -10.16 1.84 0.27
C VAL A 211 -11.36 1.10 0.85
N ASP A 212 -11.41 -0.24 0.70
CA ASP A 212 -12.49 -1.06 1.25
C ASP A 212 -12.59 -0.97 2.79
N GLU A 213 -11.46 -0.74 3.48
CA GLU A 213 -11.39 -0.49 4.92
C GLU A 213 -11.79 0.95 5.31
N GLY A 214 -12.05 1.85 4.35
CA GLY A 214 -12.29 3.28 4.60
C GLY A 214 -11.03 4.07 4.96
N LYS A 215 -9.85 3.49 4.80
CA LYS A 215 -8.54 4.12 5.10
C LYS A 215 -8.02 4.87 3.88
N HIS A 216 -8.77 5.87 3.46
CA HIS A 216 -8.56 6.59 2.20
C HIS A 216 -7.20 7.30 2.12
N GLU A 217 -6.75 7.92 3.22
CA GLU A 217 -5.46 8.63 3.28
C GLU A 217 -4.26 7.67 3.14
N GLU A 218 -4.34 6.48 3.76
CA GLU A 218 -3.33 5.44 3.60
C GLU A 218 -3.34 4.85 2.19
N ALA A 219 -4.52 4.66 1.60
CA ALA A 219 -4.65 4.18 0.22
C ALA A 219 -3.95 5.14 -0.76
N VAL A 220 -4.12 6.45 -0.60
CA VAL A 220 -3.43 7.48 -1.41
C VAL A 220 -1.92 7.31 -1.32
N LYS A 221 -1.35 7.10 -0.12
CA LYS A 221 0.09 6.89 0.06
C LYS A 221 0.60 5.64 -0.68
N VAL A 222 -0.19 4.56 -0.67
CA VAL A 222 0.18 3.33 -1.39
C VAL A 222 0.12 3.54 -2.90
N PHE A 223 -0.90 4.25 -3.43
CA PHE A 223 -0.96 4.60 -4.86
C PHE A 223 0.20 5.48 -5.30
N GLU A 224 0.55 6.52 -4.51
CA GLU A 224 1.71 7.37 -4.77
C GLU A 224 3.00 6.56 -4.82
N ASN A 225 3.17 5.65 -3.86
CA ASN A 225 4.35 4.80 -3.79
C ASN A 225 4.45 3.85 -4.98
N LEU A 226 3.34 3.21 -5.37
CA LEU A 226 3.27 2.37 -6.56
C LEU A 226 3.70 3.14 -7.83
N ARG A 227 3.19 4.35 -8.03
CA ARG A 227 3.54 5.19 -9.19
C ARG A 227 5.01 5.62 -9.19
N ASN A 228 5.56 5.88 -8.01
CA ASN A 228 6.95 6.31 -7.87
C ASN A 228 7.96 5.18 -8.07
N LEU A 229 7.66 3.99 -7.55
CA LEU A 229 8.56 2.83 -7.64
C LEU A 229 8.44 2.07 -8.96
N HIS A 230 7.26 2.06 -9.58
CA HIS A 230 6.96 1.24 -10.77
C HIS A 230 6.26 2.06 -11.86
N PRO A 231 6.80 3.23 -12.28
CA PRO A 231 6.09 4.20 -13.13
C PRO A 231 5.71 3.65 -14.51
N ASP A 232 6.47 2.71 -15.04
CA ASP A 232 6.29 2.18 -16.40
C ASP A 232 5.28 1.02 -16.48
N THR A 233 4.66 0.64 -15.36
CA THR A 233 3.72 -0.48 -15.31
C THR A 233 2.27 -0.05 -15.62
N ASP A 234 1.46 -0.97 -16.14
CA ASP A 234 0.02 -0.74 -16.30
C ASP A 234 -0.70 -0.59 -14.95
N PHE A 235 -0.15 -1.19 -13.90
CA PHE A 235 -0.64 -1.03 -12.53
C PHE A 235 -0.48 0.40 -12.03
N ALA A 236 0.65 1.06 -12.35
CA ALA A 236 0.85 2.47 -12.02
C ALA A 236 -0.15 3.38 -12.75
N ARG A 237 -0.44 3.11 -14.04
CA ARG A 237 -1.48 3.85 -14.79
C ARG A 237 -2.88 3.64 -14.19
N THR A 238 -3.18 2.42 -13.74
CA THR A 238 -4.43 2.13 -13.02
C THR A 238 -4.48 2.88 -11.69
N ALA A 239 -3.35 2.94 -10.97
CA ALA A 239 -3.25 3.67 -9.71
C ALA A 239 -3.55 5.16 -9.87
N VAL A 240 -3.17 5.79 -11.00
CA VAL A 240 -3.48 7.20 -11.28
C VAL A 240 -4.98 7.46 -11.20
N ALA A 241 -5.79 6.66 -11.89
CA ALA A 241 -7.24 6.84 -11.92
C ALA A 241 -7.88 6.52 -10.55
N ARG A 242 -7.45 5.42 -9.91
CA ARG A 242 -7.96 5.03 -8.59
C ARG A 242 -7.61 6.03 -7.49
N GLU A 243 -6.41 6.59 -7.52
CA GLU A 243 -6.03 7.65 -6.59
C GLU A 243 -6.88 8.91 -6.79
N ALA A 244 -7.21 9.28 -8.05
CA ALA A 244 -8.10 10.39 -8.34
C ALA A 244 -9.49 10.19 -7.71
N GLU A 245 -10.07 9.00 -7.86
CA GLU A 245 -11.34 8.63 -7.22
C GLU A 245 -11.29 8.77 -5.70
N VAL A 246 -10.24 8.23 -5.06
CA VAL A 246 -10.07 8.25 -3.60
C VAL A 246 -9.87 9.69 -3.09
N ARG A 247 -9.08 10.52 -3.78
CA ARG A 247 -8.90 11.94 -3.42
C ARG A 247 -10.21 12.71 -3.50
N MET A 248 -11.07 12.41 -4.48
CA MET A 248 -12.41 13.02 -4.57
C MET A 248 -13.32 12.51 -3.44
N THR A 249 -13.25 11.23 -3.08
CA THR A 249 -13.99 10.70 -1.92
C THR A 249 -13.58 11.41 -0.64
N ILE A 250 -12.29 11.55 -0.37
CA ILE A 250 -11.77 12.31 0.79
C ILE A 250 -12.29 13.76 0.77
N LEU A 251 -12.33 14.41 -0.40
CA LEU A 251 -12.77 15.77 -0.53
C LEU A 251 -14.27 15.95 -0.23
N ARG A 252 -15.09 14.97 -0.61
CA ARG A 252 -16.55 14.97 -0.40
C ARG A 252 -16.96 14.61 1.03
N GLU A 253 -16.19 13.73 1.68
CA GLU A 253 -16.52 13.22 3.03
C GLU A 253 -16.10 14.15 4.16
N HIS A 254 -15.17 15.05 3.93
CA HIS A 254 -14.62 15.92 4.95
C HIS A 254 -15.10 17.36 4.79
N GLU A 255 -15.10 18.11 5.88
CA GLU A 255 -15.33 19.54 5.85
C GLU A 255 -14.36 20.24 4.88
N TYR A 256 -14.84 21.33 4.25
CA TYR A 256 -14.05 22.08 3.30
C TYR A 256 -12.70 22.51 3.89
N ASN A 257 -11.65 22.16 3.18
CA ASN A 257 -10.28 22.57 3.47
C ASN A 257 -9.61 23.06 2.17
N ARG A 258 -9.26 24.34 2.12
CA ARG A 258 -8.70 24.98 0.92
C ARG A 258 -7.39 24.30 0.47
N SER A 259 -6.51 23.93 1.39
CA SER A 259 -5.25 23.24 1.06
C SER A 259 -5.54 21.90 0.41
N ARG A 260 -6.42 21.09 1.01
CA ARG A 260 -6.81 19.78 0.47
C ARG A 260 -7.45 19.90 -0.93
N CYS A 261 -8.30 20.90 -1.15
CA CYS A 261 -8.86 21.17 -2.48
C CYS A 261 -7.75 21.50 -3.48
N GLN A 262 -6.81 22.37 -3.10
CA GLN A 262 -5.71 22.78 -3.97
C GLN A 262 -4.78 21.62 -4.30
N ASP A 263 -4.48 20.75 -3.32
CA ASP A 263 -3.66 19.55 -3.52
C ASP A 263 -4.36 18.56 -4.46
N THR A 264 -5.68 18.39 -4.30
CA THR A 264 -6.48 17.57 -5.21
C THR A 264 -6.49 18.14 -6.63
N ILE A 265 -6.68 19.45 -6.81
CA ILE A 265 -6.61 20.11 -8.12
C ILE A 265 -5.24 19.92 -8.78
N ASN A 266 -4.16 20.08 -8.00
CA ASN A 266 -2.80 19.88 -8.51
C ASN A 266 -2.58 18.42 -8.94
N TYR A 267 -3.08 17.49 -8.15
CA TYR A 267 -3.04 16.07 -8.50
C TYR A 267 -3.84 15.77 -9.78
N MET A 268 -5.08 16.26 -9.92
CA MET A 268 -5.90 16.03 -11.13
C MET A 268 -5.21 16.54 -12.40
N LYS A 269 -4.57 17.73 -12.31
CA LYS A 269 -3.78 18.27 -13.43
C LYS A 269 -2.58 17.38 -13.80
N LEU A 270 -1.93 16.75 -12.82
CA LEU A 270 -0.87 15.79 -13.05
C LEU A 270 -1.45 14.50 -13.65
N ALA A 271 -2.52 13.99 -13.07
CA ALA A 271 -3.18 12.75 -13.50
C ALA A 271 -3.65 12.82 -14.96
N LEU A 272 -4.19 13.95 -15.42
CA LEU A 272 -4.57 14.16 -16.82
C LEU A 272 -3.41 14.01 -17.81
N ARG A 273 -2.16 14.18 -17.37
CA ARG A 273 -0.97 14.03 -18.23
C ARG A 273 -0.49 12.59 -18.32
N THR A 274 -0.86 11.75 -17.37
CA THR A 274 -0.30 10.40 -17.18
C THR A 274 -1.35 9.30 -17.19
N CYS A 275 -2.65 9.64 -17.15
CA CYS A 275 -3.74 8.67 -17.15
C CYS A 275 -3.89 8.00 -18.52
N ARG A 276 -4.68 6.92 -18.53
CA ARG A 276 -5.12 6.30 -19.78
C ARG A 276 -6.15 7.18 -20.48
N PRO A 277 -6.24 7.15 -21.82
CA PRO A 277 -7.27 7.89 -22.55
C PRO A 277 -8.70 7.61 -22.08
N SER A 278 -8.98 6.38 -21.63
CA SER A 278 -10.29 5.98 -21.06
C SER A 278 -10.66 6.74 -19.79
N ASP A 279 -9.68 7.18 -19.01
CA ASP A 279 -9.88 7.74 -17.69
C ASP A 279 -9.91 9.29 -17.72
N THR A 280 -9.52 9.87 -18.86
CA THR A 280 -9.39 11.33 -19.03
C THR A 280 -10.68 12.08 -18.71
N ALA A 281 -11.84 11.61 -19.20
CA ALA A 281 -13.11 12.27 -18.99
C ALA A 281 -13.51 12.29 -17.51
N ALA A 282 -13.29 11.18 -16.79
CA ALA A 282 -13.60 11.09 -15.36
C ALA A 282 -12.69 12.02 -14.54
N ILE A 283 -11.38 12.00 -14.82
CA ILE A 283 -10.42 12.87 -14.12
C ILE A 283 -10.67 14.36 -14.42
N GLN A 284 -11.07 14.69 -15.66
CA GLN A 284 -11.48 16.07 -15.98
C GLN A 284 -12.70 16.49 -15.19
N ALA A 285 -13.72 15.64 -15.07
CA ALA A 285 -14.89 15.92 -14.25
C ALA A 285 -14.52 16.14 -12.77
N PHE A 286 -13.60 15.36 -12.23
CA PHE A 286 -13.09 15.55 -10.86
C PHE A 286 -12.33 16.87 -10.70
N LEU A 287 -11.55 17.26 -11.70
CA LEU A 287 -10.87 18.56 -11.71
C LEU A 287 -11.88 19.71 -11.69
N ASP A 288 -12.90 19.65 -12.55
CA ASP A 288 -13.94 20.68 -12.65
C ASP A 288 -14.74 20.78 -11.35
N GLU A 289 -15.10 19.65 -10.73
CA GLU A 289 -15.77 19.60 -9.43
C GLU A 289 -14.91 20.23 -8.33
N SER A 290 -13.63 19.87 -8.26
CA SER A 290 -12.69 20.40 -7.24
C SER A 290 -12.50 21.92 -7.39
N GLN A 291 -12.44 22.42 -8.63
CA GLN A 291 -12.36 23.86 -8.93
C GLN A 291 -13.66 24.59 -8.56
N SER A 292 -14.80 23.94 -8.80
CA SER A 292 -16.10 24.50 -8.42
C SER A 292 -16.23 24.62 -6.90
N LEU A 293 -15.80 23.64 -6.13
CA LEU A 293 -15.82 23.69 -4.66
C LEU A 293 -15.00 24.85 -4.10
N ILE A 294 -13.78 25.05 -4.61
CA ILE A 294 -12.93 26.15 -4.13
C ILE A 294 -13.48 27.52 -4.54
N ALA A 295 -14.09 27.62 -5.73
CA ALA A 295 -14.74 28.83 -6.19
C ALA A 295 -16.01 29.15 -5.38
N GLU A 296 -16.82 28.15 -5.03
CA GLU A 296 -18.01 28.32 -4.20
C GLU A 296 -17.67 28.87 -2.81
N GLU A 297 -16.62 28.39 -2.17
CA GLU A 297 -16.17 28.90 -0.87
C GLU A 297 -15.60 30.33 -0.99
N ALA A 298 -14.88 30.64 -2.07
CA ALA A 298 -14.41 31.99 -2.33
C ALA A 298 -15.59 32.95 -2.56
N TYR A 299 -16.64 32.49 -3.25
CA TYR A 299 -17.88 33.25 -3.44
C TYR A 299 -18.59 33.54 -2.11
N ARG A 300 -18.76 32.52 -1.26
CA ARG A 300 -19.35 32.67 0.08
C ARG A 300 -18.58 33.68 0.93
N ALA A 301 -17.24 33.60 0.88
CA ALA A 301 -16.38 34.55 1.57
C ALA A 301 -16.55 35.97 1.03
N ALA A 302 -16.60 36.17 -0.29
CA ALA A 302 -16.80 37.48 -0.89
C ALA A 302 -18.20 38.08 -0.54
N LYS A 303 -19.25 37.26 -0.60
CA LYS A 303 -20.61 37.62 -0.22
C LYS A 303 -20.76 38.00 1.26
N PHE A 304 -19.98 37.34 2.14
CA PHE A 304 -19.93 37.72 3.55
C PHE A 304 -19.41 39.14 3.75
N TYR A 305 -18.40 39.58 2.99
CA TYR A 305 -17.91 40.95 3.05
C TYR A 305 -18.95 41.97 2.54
N ASP A 306 -19.74 41.64 1.51
CA ASP A 306 -20.82 42.50 1.02
C ASP A 306 -21.96 42.67 2.06
N SER A 307 -22.29 41.59 2.79
CA SER A 307 -23.40 41.61 3.76
C SER A 307 -23.04 42.21 5.12
N ARG A 308 -21.78 42.15 5.56
CA ARG A 308 -21.38 42.45 6.94
C ARG A 308 -20.48 43.66 7.12
N THR A 309 -19.81 44.12 6.08
CA THR A 309 -18.87 45.24 6.24
C THR A 309 -19.54 46.59 5.99
N ARG A 310 -19.28 47.56 6.88
CA ARG A 310 -19.73 48.96 6.71
C ARG A 310 -19.06 49.63 5.52
N THR A 311 -17.99 49.10 4.96
CA THR A 311 -17.23 49.73 3.89
C THR A 311 -17.43 48.94 2.59
N LYS A 312 -18.13 49.63 1.62
CA LYS A 312 -18.31 49.11 0.26
C LYS A 312 -16.98 48.67 -0.39
N ARG A 313 -15.87 49.32 -0.01
CA ARG A 313 -14.52 49.01 -0.54
C ARG A 313 -14.06 47.60 -0.28
N SER A 314 -14.37 47.03 0.90
CA SER A 314 -13.98 45.63 1.23
C SER A 314 -14.74 44.63 0.35
N ALA A 315 -16.03 44.89 0.09
CA ALA A 315 -16.83 44.06 -0.81
C ALA A 315 -16.33 44.16 -2.26
N ILE A 316 -16.03 45.37 -2.73
CA ILE A 316 -15.47 45.60 -4.07
C ILE A 316 -14.16 44.80 -4.25
N ASN A 317 -13.23 44.99 -3.33
CA ASN A 317 -11.94 44.27 -3.39
C ASN A 317 -12.11 42.71 -3.36
N ALA A 318 -13.05 42.21 -2.55
CA ALA A 318 -13.33 40.80 -2.48
C ALA A 318 -13.90 40.23 -3.78
N TYR A 319 -14.81 40.96 -4.40
CA TYR A 319 -15.42 40.59 -5.68
C TYR A 319 -14.43 40.71 -6.86
N GLU A 320 -13.60 41.75 -6.90
CA GLU A 320 -12.55 41.91 -7.90
C GLU A 320 -11.58 40.73 -7.84
N ARG A 321 -11.11 40.38 -6.63
CA ARG A 321 -10.23 39.25 -6.43
C ARG A 321 -10.90 37.92 -6.84
N PHE A 322 -12.19 37.74 -6.53
CA PHE A 322 -12.91 36.54 -6.96
C PHE A 322 -12.95 36.44 -8.49
N LEU A 323 -13.23 37.52 -9.22
CA LEU A 323 -13.26 37.51 -10.69
C LEU A 323 -11.88 37.31 -11.31
N GLU A 324 -10.83 37.75 -10.63
CA GLU A 324 -9.44 37.50 -11.02
C GLU A 324 -9.07 36.02 -10.85
N ASP A 325 -9.38 35.43 -9.69
CA ASP A 325 -9.03 34.05 -9.34
C ASP A 325 -9.95 33.04 -10.06
N TYR A 326 -11.23 33.34 -10.26
CA TYR A 326 -12.27 32.42 -10.75
C TYR A 326 -13.14 33.02 -11.89
N PRO A 327 -12.55 33.42 -13.01
CA PRO A 327 -13.30 34.16 -14.09
C PRO A 327 -14.36 33.29 -14.77
N GLN A 328 -14.23 31.95 -14.70
CA GLN A 328 -15.15 30.99 -15.32
C GLN A 328 -16.15 30.37 -14.32
N SER A 329 -16.20 30.88 -13.08
CA SER A 329 -17.14 30.38 -12.08
C SER A 329 -18.59 30.67 -12.50
N ALA A 330 -19.52 29.79 -12.10
CA ALA A 330 -20.96 29.99 -12.28
C ALA A 330 -21.46 31.31 -11.66
N HIS A 331 -20.75 31.84 -10.66
CA HIS A 331 -21.08 33.09 -9.97
C HIS A 331 -20.45 34.32 -10.62
N ALA A 332 -19.65 34.20 -11.67
CA ALA A 332 -18.92 35.30 -12.25
C ALA A 332 -19.85 36.44 -12.78
N GLU A 333 -20.95 36.08 -13.43
CA GLU A 333 -21.92 37.08 -13.96
C GLU A 333 -22.68 37.80 -12.84
N GLU A 334 -23.14 37.09 -11.82
CA GLU A 334 -23.76 37.67 -10.63
C GLU A 334 -22.83 38.68 -9.96
N ILE A 335 -21.57 38.30 -9.79
CA ILE A 335 -20.57 39.16 -9.16
C ILE A 335 -20.24 40.39 -10.01
N ARG A 336 -20.12 40.27 -11.34
CA ARG A 336 -19.90 41.40 -12.24
C ARG A 336 -21.03 42.42 -12.09
N SER A 337 -22.27 41.97 -12.16
CA SER A 337 -23.45 42.83 -11.99
C SER A 337 -23.47 43.53 -10.61
N ARG A 338 -23.15 42.76 -9.54
CA ARG A 338 -23.10 43.32 -8.19
C ARG A 338 -21.98 44.34 -8.01
N LEU A 339 -20.82 44.07 -8.61
CA LEU A 339 -19.66 44.98 -8.59
C LEU A 339 -19.96 46.30 -9.26
N GLU A 340 -20.67 46.30 -10.40
CA GLU A 340 -21.13 47.52 -11.08
C GLU A 340 -22.06 48.34 -10.19
N GLN A 341 -23.02 47.70 -9.52
CA GLN A 341 -23.93 48.37 -8.57
C GLN A 341 -23.17 49.03 -7.41
N LEU A 342 -22.17 48.33 -6.85
CA LEU A 342 -21.38 48.85 -5.74
C LEU A 342 -20.48 50.02 -6.16
N LYS A 343 -19.96 50.02 -7.39
CA LYS A 343 -19.14 51.11 -7.95
C LYS A 343 -20.02 52.30 -8.34
N GLY A 344 -21.17 52.07 -8.99
CA GLY A 344 -22.10 53.14 -9.39
C GLY A 344 -22.72 53.89 -8.21
N ALA A 345 -23.08 53.20 -7.14
CA ALA A 345 -23.59 53.82 -5.90
C ALA A 345 -22.51 54.58 -5.08
N GLY A 346 -21.26 54.57 -5.51
CA GLY A 346 -20.16 55.37 -4.92
C GLY A 346 -19.99 56.76 -5.52
N ASP A 347 -20.50 57.01 -6.72
CA ASP A 347 -20.41 58.31 -7.43
C ASP A 347 -21.55 59.30 -7.08
N GLU A 348 -22.67 58.79 -6.52
CA GLU A 348 -23.79 59.66 -6.14
C GLU A 348 -23.66 60.33 -4.75
N GLY A 349 -22.52 60.11 -4.07
CA GLY A 349 -22.28 60.61 -2.70
C GLY A 349 -21.13 61.60 -2.55
N LYS A 350 -20.76 62.31 -3.61
CA LYS A 350 -19.83 63.47 -3.55
C LYS A 350 -20.55 64.78 -3.73
#